data_e9074293364067415f7648b86496150f
#
_entry.id   e9074293364067415f7648b86496150f
#
_cell.length_a   1.000
_cell.length_b   1.000
_cell.length_c   1.000
_cell.angle_alpha   90.00
_cell.angle_beta   90.00
_cell.angle_gamma   90.00
#
_symmetry.space_group_name_H-M   'P 1'
#
loop_
_entity.id
_entity.type
_entity.pdbx_description
1 polymer ?
#
loop_
_entity_poly.entity_id
_entity_poly.type
_entity_poly.pdbx_seq_one_letter_code
_entity_poly.pdbx_strand_id
1 'polypeptide(L)'
;LTAAARSAPLDNFSDPQMTAKLFEAALGISSPWYINGTDFDVAKKRLTISVDFIAGSRFAVPGEEGVHPAHDTVTKRYRHLNFFQHECHLEVRVPRVRLPDGGIRQVEPDWAGRLAGFTLLFEALIMLMCREMTFTAVSRLVGLSWHQVTAICKRYVDLGLEQADFSEVKRLAADETSKARGHDNITLVADADERHGPPLDAHRRR
;
A
#
# COMPACT_ATOMS: atom_id res chain seq x y z
N LEU A 1 -20.37 -56.56 0.90
CA LEU A 1 -19.55 -55.85 -0.10
C LEU A 1 -19.34 -54.44 0.42
N THR A 2 -18.22 -54.25 1.15
CA THR A 2 -17.85 -52.98 1.76
C THR A 2 -16.83 -52.31 0.83
N ALA A 3 -17.24 -51.21 0.18
CA ALA A 3 -16.33 -50.39 -0.63
C ALA A 3 -15.50 -49.50 0.29
N ALA A 4 -14.22 -49.80 0.40
CA ALA A 4 -13.25 -48.96 1.07
C ALA A 4 -13.01 -47.70 0.21
N ALA A 5 -13.48 -46.56 0.68
CA ALA A 5 -13.09 -45.27 0.14
C ALA A 5 -11.59 -45.06 0.41
N ARG A 6 -10.79 -45.10 -0.63
CA ARG A 6 -9.38 -44.67 -0.58
C ARG A 6 -9.35 -43.16 -0.35
N SER A 7 -8.96 -42.75 0.85
CA SER A 7 -8.56 -41.38 1.10
C SER A 7 -7.29 -41.10 0.27
N ALA A 8 -7.38 -40.16 -0.66
CA ALA A 8 -6.19 -39.66 -1.34
C ALA A 8 -5.29 -38.98 -0.29
N PRO A 9 -3.97 -39.17 -0.37
CA PRO A 9 -3.05 -38.56 0.59
C PRO A 9 -3.05 -37.04 0.40
N LEU A 10 -3.16 -36.32 1.52
CA LEU A 10 -3.07 -34.84 1.61
C LEU A 10 -1.62 -34.35 1.49
N ASP A 11 -0.74 -35.13 0.88
CA ASP A 11 0.71 -34.86 0.83
C ASP A 11 1.12 -33.73 -0.13
N ASN A 12 0.18 -33.16 -0.90
CA ASN A 12 0.48 -32.11 -1.89
C ASN A 12 0.65 -30.70 -1.32
N PHE A 13 0.38 -30.46 -0.05
CA PHE A 13 0.61 -29.14 0.57
C PHE A 13 2.04 -28.93 1.09
N SER A 14 2.91 -29.92 0.95
CA SER A 14 4.30 -29.86 1.41
C SER A 14 5.28 -29.36 0.34
N ASP A 15 4.82 -29.00 -0.86
CA ASP A 15 5.68 -28.42 -1.88
C ASP A 15 5.87 -26.91 -1.63
N PRO A 16 7.10 -26.48 -1.25
CA PRO A 16 7.39 -25.06 -1.03
C PRO A 16 7.10 -24.20 -2.26
N GLN A 17 7.23 -24.75 -3.47
CA GLN A 17 6.95 -24.05 -4.72
C GLN A 17 5.46 -23.82 -4.94
N MET A 18 4.61 -24.77 -4.56
CA MET A 18 3.15 -24.59 -4.66
C MET A 18 2.68 -23.53 -3.66
N THR A 19 3.20 -23.54 -2.44
CA THR A 19 2.91 -22.54 -1.43
C THR A 19 3.35 -21.14 -1.90
N ALA A 20 4.55 -21.00 -2.47
CA ALA A 20 5.04 -19.73 -3.01
C ALA A 20 4.13 -19.20 -4.13
N LYS A 21 3.74 -20.05 -5.09
CA LYS A 21 2.83 -19.66 -6.19
C LYS A 21 1.45 -19.23 -5.71
N LEU A 22 0.93 -19.88 -4.67
CA LEU A 22 -0.34 -19.49 -4.06
C LEU A 22 -0.25 -18.08 -3.47
N PHE A 23 0.82 -17.80 -2.74
CA PHE A 23 1.06 -16.47 -2.18
C PHE A 23 1.32 -15.44 -3.29
N GLU A 24 2.09 -15.75 -4.33
CA GLU A 24 2.29 -14.86 -5.47
C GLU A 24 0.96 -14.44 -6.10
N ALA A 25 0.08 -15.41 -6.38
CA ALA A 25 -1.24 -15.14 -6.92
C ALA A 25 -2.10 -14.30 -5.97
N ALA A 26 -2.13 -14.64 -4.67
CA ALA A 26 -2.93 -13.96 -3.67
C ALA A 26 -2.46 -12.52 -3.39
N LEU A 27 -1.15 -12.27 -3.52
CA LEU A 27 -0.52 -10.98 -3.28
C LEU A 27 -0.41 -10.11 -4.54
N GLY A 28 -0.75 -10.65 -5.72
CA GLY A 28 -0.57 -9.99 -7.00
C GLY A 28 0.90 -9.80 -7.38
N ILE A 29 1.80 -10.65 -6.86
CA ILE A 29 3.23 -10.63 -7.20
C ILE A 29 3.39 -11.34 -8.54
N SER A 30 3.94 -10.65 -9.53
CA SER A 30 4.18 -11.18 -10.87
C SER A 30 5.62 -10.93 -11.31
N SER A 31 6.06 -11.69 -12.33
CA SER A 31 7.39 -11.51 -12.93
C SER A 31 7.69 -10.02 -13.22
N PRO A 32 8.90 -9.55 -12.92
CA PRO A 32 10.07 -10.33 -12.55
C PRO A 32 10.19 -10.69 -11.05
N TRP A 33 9.23 -10.30 -10.24
CA TRP A 33 9.19 -10.58 -8.80
C TRP A 33 8.71 -12.00 -8.51
N TYR A 34 9.25 -12.62 -7.47
CA TYR A 34 8.83 -13.93 -6.99
C TYR A 34 9.03 -14.06 -5.48
N ILE A 35 8.32 -15.00 -4.86
CA ILE A 35 8.49 -15.31 -3.44
C ILE A 35 9.65 -16.26 -3.27
N ASN A 36 10.66 -15.80 -2.53
CA ASN A 36 11.88 -16.55 -2.22
C ASN A 36 11.79 -17.35 -0.91
N GLY A 37 10.84 -17.03 -0.05
CA GLY A 37 10.66 -17.75 1.21
C GLY A 37 9.57 -17.15 2.08
N THR A 38 9.18 -17.91 3.10
CA THR A 38 8.22 -17.46 4.12
C THR A 38 8.74 -17.87 5.49
N ASP A 39 8.60 -16.97 6.46
CA ASP A 39 8.91 -17.22 7.87
C ASP A 39 7.72 -16.83 8.74
N PHE A 40 7.35 -17.70 9.67
CA PHE A 40 6.24 -17.48 10.57
C PHE A 40 6.67 -17.49 12.02
N ASP A 41 6.82 -16.32 12.62
CA ASP A 41 7.10 -16.13 14.03
C ASP A 41 5.80 -16.30 14.84
N VAL A 42 5.60 -17.48 15.40
CA VAL A 42 4.41 -17.83 16.18
C VAL A 42 4.30 -16.95 17.45
N ALA A 43 5.42 -16.63 18.09
CA ALA A 43 5.44 -15.85 19.32
C ALA A 43 5.01 -14.39 19.07
N LYS A 44 5.46 -13.81 17.97
CA LYS A 44 5.09 -12.44 17.56
C LYS A 44 3.83 -12.39 16.71
N LYS A 45 3.23 -13.54 16.38
CA LYS A 45 2.08 -13.63 15.46
C LYS A 45 2.33 -12.89 14.16
N ARG A 46 3.46 -13.16 13.52
CA ARG A 46 3.90 -12.43 12.33
C ARG A 46 4.33 -13.38 11.24
N LEU A 47 3.77 -13.18 10.05
CA LEU A 47 4.23 -13.78 8.81
C LEU A 47 5.16 -12.80 8.09
N THR A 48 6.35 -13.26 7.73
CA THR A 48 7.27 -12.53 6.85
C THR A 48 7.40 -13.29 5.55
N ILE A 49 7.15 -12.62 4.44
CA ILE A 49 7.27 -13.17 3.09
C ILE A 49 8.45 -12.48 2.42
N SER A 50 9.47 -13.26 2.06
CA SER A 50 10.65 -12.76 1.37
C SER A 50 10.37 -12.72 -0.13
N VAL A 51 10.53 -11.53 -0.73
CA VAL A 51 10.32 -11.30 -2.17
C VAL A 51 11.64 -10.91 -2.80
N ASP A 52 11.96 -11.55 -3.92
CA ASP A 52 13.14 -11.27 -4.73
C ASP A 52 12.73 -11.08 -6.19
N PHE A 53 13.68 -10.81 -7.07
CA PHE A 53 13.46 -10.68 -8.49
C PHE A 53 14.42 -11.58 -9.28
N ILE A 54 14.01 -11.97 -10.49
CA ILE A 54 14.79 -12.86 -11.36
C ILE A 54 16.10 -12.16 -11.75
N ALA A 55 17.22 -12.86 -11.57
CA ALA A 55 18.54 -12.34 -11.94
C ALA A 55 18.60 -11.96 -13.42
N GLY A 56 19.23 -10.82 -13.72
CA GLY A 56 19.31 -10.30 -15.09
C GLY A 56 18.09 -9.50 -15.55
N SER A 57 17.05 -9.37 -14.71
CA SER A 57 15.89 -8.52 -15.02
C SER A 57 16.30 -7.07 -15.22
N ARG A 58 15.54 -6.40 -16.09
CA ARG A 58 15.68 -4.98 -16.38
C ARG A 58 14.41 -4.26 -15.94
N PHE A 59 14.56 -3.05 -15.46
CA PHE A 59 13.48 -2.29 -14.82
C PHE A 59 13.30 -0.93 -15.48
N ALA A 60 12.04 -0.56 -15.70
CA ALA A 60 11.67 0.80 -16.03
C ALA A 60 11.70 1.68 -14.78
N VAL A 61 12.01 2.95 -14.96
CA VAL A 61 11.99 3.96 -13.89
C VAL A 61 11.13 5.13 -14.35
N PRO A 62 10.21 5.63 -13.51
CA PRO A 62 9.38 6.78 -13.88
C PRO A 62 10.22 7.99 -14.31
N GLY A 63 9.86 8.58 -15.45
CA GLY A 63 10.53 9.75 -16.02
C GLY A 63 11.78 9.45 -16.87
N GLU A 64 12.15 8.17 -17.01
CA GLU A 64 13.31 7.75 -17.81
C GLU A 64 12.87 6.83 -18.96
N GLU A 65 13.51 6.98 -20.11
CA GLU A 65 13.24 6.12 -21.25
C GLU A 65 13.92 4.75 -21.13
N GLY A 66 13.19 3.70 -21.52
CA GLY A 66 13.70 2.34 -21.60
C GLY A 66 13.75 1.59 -20.27
N VAL A 67 14.55 0.53 -20.25
CA VAL A 67 14.72 -0.35 -19.10
C VAL A 67 16.19 -0.51 -18.76
N HIS A 68 16.51 -0.52 -17.48
CA HIS A 68 17.87 -0.50 -16.97
C HIS A 68 18.18 -1.77 -16.16
N PRO A 69 19.41 -2.31 -16.20
CA PRO A 69 19.79 -3.43 -15.36
C PRO A 69 19.90 -3.00 -13.90
N ALA A 70 19.67 -3.94 -12.98
CA ALA A 70 19.95 -3.71 -11.57
C ALA A 70 21.45 -3.43 -11.37
N HIS A 71 21.77 -2.33 -10.71
CA HIS A 71 23.12 -1.94 -10.32
C HIS A 71 23.49 -2.56 -8.96
N ASP A 72 22.62 -2.38 -7.99
CA ASP A 72 22.69 -2.96 -6.66
C ASP A 72 21.27 -3.16 -6.08
N THR A 73 21.17 -3.56 -4.82
CA THR A 73 19.87 -3.81 -4.17
C THR A 73 19.84 -3.25 -2.77
N VAL A 74 18.64 -2.91 -2.31
CA VAL A 74 18.33 -2.52 -0.93
C VAL A 74 17.17 -3.35 -0.41
N THR A 75 17.28 -3.84 0.83
CA THR A 75 16.15 -4.53 1.47
C THR A 75 15.15 -3.51 1.99
N LYS A 76 13.89 -3.65 1.58
CA LYS A 76 12.75 -2.86 2.04
C LYS A 76 11.74 -3.76 2.71
N ARG A 77 11.04 -3.22 3.69
CA ARG A 77 9.97 -3.91 4.38
C ARG A 77 8.66 -3.17 4.20
N TYR A 78 7.62 -3.93 3.81
CA TYR A 78 6.28 -3.40 3.58
C TYR A 78 5.27 -4.13 4.46
N ARG A 79 4.46 -3.38 5.18
CA ARG A 79 3.30 -3.91 5.89
C ARG A 79 2.23 -4.26 4.86
N HIS A 80 1.72 -5.49 4.94
CA HIS A 80 0.67 -6.01 4.06
C HIS A 80 -0.59 -6.33 4.86
N LEU A 81 -1.67 -6.71 4.17
CA LEU A 81 -2.88 -7.23 4.80
C LEU A 81 -2.54 -8.37 5.75
N ASN A 82 -3.26 -8.48 6.86
CA ASN A 82 -3.07 -9.58 7.78
C ASN A 82 -3.30 -10.92 7.08
N PHE A 83 -2.45 -11.87 7.38
CA PHE A 83 -2.68 -13.26 7.03
C PHE A 83 -3.48 -13.90 8.18
N PHE A 84 -4.78 -14.12 7.98
CA PHE A 84 -5.74 -14.39 9.05
C PHE A 84 -5.68 -13.28 10.12
N GLN A 85 -5.26 -13.63 11.35
CA GLN A 85 -5.13 -12.68 12.45
C GLN A 85 -3.67 -12.27 12.73
N HIS A 86 -2.74 -12.65 11.84
CA HIS A 86 -1.31 -12.40 12.00
C HIS A 86 -0.87 -11.25 11.13
N GLU A 87 -0.01 -10.41 11.69
CA GLU A 87 0.63 -9.37 10.88
C GLU A 87 1.41 -10.00 9.72
N CYS A 88 1.24 -9.46 8.52
CA CYS A 88 2.01 -9.88 7.37
C CYS A 88 2.93 -8.75 6.89
N HIS A 89 4.18 -9.09 6.67
CA HIS A 89 5.19 -8.19 6.13
C HIS A 89 5.84 -8.80 4.90
N LEU A 90 6.03 -8.01 3.87
CA LEU A 90 6.87 -8.36 2.74
C LEU A 90 8.27 -7.78 2.99
N GLU A 91 9.29 -8.64 2.99
CA GLU A 91 10.68 -8.24 3.00
C GLU A 91 11.24 -8.42 1.59
N VAL A 92 11.56 -7.31 0.96
CA VAL A 92 11.75 -7.24 -0.49
C VAL A 92 13.16 -6.77 -0.79
N ARG A 93 13.86 -7.52 -1.61
CA ARG A 93 15.14 -7.12 -2.19
C ARG A 93 14.86 -6.23 -3.42
N VAL A 94 14.82 -4.92 -3.20
CA VAL A 94 14.47 -3.93 -4.21
C VAL A 94 15.72 -3.52 -5.01
N PRO A 95 15.70 -3.62 -6.35
CA PRO A 95 16.82 -3.18 -7.18
C PRO A 95 16.92 -1.67 -7.23
N ARG A 96 18.14 -1.18 -7.33
CA ARG A 96 18.46 0.18 -7.75
C ARG A 96 19.13 0.12 -9.10
N VAL A 97 18.75 0.98 -10.00
CA VAL A 97 19.30 1.09 -11.35
C VAL A 97 20.18 2.32 -11.47
N ARG A 98 21.22 2.20 -12.28
CA ARG A 98 22.07 3.34 -12.65
C ARG A 98 21.58 3.90 -13.98
N LEU A 99 21.31 5.20 -14.01
CA LEU A 99 20.89 5.93 -15.19
C LEU A 99 22.06 6.39 -16.04
N PRO A 100 21.84 6.77 -17.31
CA PRO A 100 22.90 7.28 -18.20
C PRO A 100 23.59 8.54 -17.67
N ASP A 101 22.89 9.38 -16.91
CA ASP A 101 23.42 10.57 -16.24
C ASP A 101 24.31 10.26 -15.02
N GLY A 102 24.45 8.97 -14.66
CA GLY A 102 25.16 8.48 -13.49
C GLY A 102 24.33 8.46 -12.21
N GLY A 103 23.09 8.98 -12.24
CA GLY A 103 22.15 8.94 -11.12
C GLY A 103 21.73 7.52 -10.76
N ILE A 104 21.44 7.28 -9.48
CA ILE A 104 20.91 6.00 -9.00
C ILE A 104 19.44 6.21 -8.62
N ARG A 105 18.56 5.36 -9.15
CA ARG A 105 17.13 5.34 -8.83
C ARG A 105 16.72 4.00 -8.29
N GLN A 106 15.86 4.01 -7.27
CA GLN A 106 15.25 2.81 -6.74
C GLN A 106 14.05 2.43 -7.60
N VAL A 107 13.92 1.15 -7.90
CA VAL A 107 12.73 0.60 -8.56
C VAL A 107 11.62 0.48 -7.51
N GLU A 108 10.41 0.89 -7.89
CA GLU A 108 9.23 0.70 -7.05
C GLU A 108 8.42 -0.48 -7.60
N PRO A 109 8.17 -1.54 -6.80
CA PRO A 109 7.27 -2.61 -7.21
C PRO A 109 5.84 -2.08 -7.44
N ASP A 110 5.12 -2.63 -8.41
CA ASP A 110 3.77 -2.20 -8.78
C ASP A 110 2.77 -2.27 -7.62
N TRP A 111 2.99 -3.20 -6.71
CA TRP A 111 2.17 -3.40 -5.51
C TRP A 111 2.61 -2.57 -4.30
N ALA A 112 3.71 -1.81 -4.41
CA ALA A 112 4.14 -0.90 -3.34
C ALA A 112 3.14 0.25 -3.15
N GLY A 113 2.88 0.60 -1.90
CA GLY A 113 1.97 1.68 -1.54
C GLY A 113 2.49 3.07 -1.91
N ARG A 114 1.61 4.04 -1.85
CA ARG A 114 1.94 5.46 -2.10
C ARG A 114 2.68 6.09 -0.92
N LEU A 115 2.58 5.47 0.25
CA LEU A 115 3.38 5.80 1.42
C LEU A 115 4.43 4.71 1.65
N ALA A 116 5.66 5.11 1.96
CA ALA A 116 6.75 4.18 2.18
C ALA A 116 6.45 3.19 3.31
N GLY A 117 6.74 1.91 3.08
CA GLY A 117 6.58 0.85 4.07
C GLY A 117 5.21 0.17 4.12
N PHE A 118 4.32 0.48 3.17
CA PHE A 118 3.01 -0.18 3.03
C PHE A 118 2.82 -0.73 1.61
N THR A 119 1.93 -1.72 1.46
CA THR A 119 1.48 -2.17 0.15
C THR A 119 0.21 -1.43 -0.25
N LEU A 120 -0.07 -1.32 -1.56
CA LEU A 120 -1.29 -0.70 -2.07
C LEU A 120 -2.55 -1.32 -1.48
N LEU A 121 -2.60 -2.66 -1.36
CA LEU A 121 -3.73 -3.36 -0.77
C LEU A 121 -3.95 -3.01 0.70
N PHE A 122 -2.86 -2.83 1.46
CA PHE A 122 -2.98 -2.43 2.87
C PHE A 122 -3.46 -0.99 3.00
N GLU A 123 -2.96 -0.08 2.18
CA GLU A 123 -3.44 1.30 2.12
C GLU A 123 -4.91 1.38 1.71
N ALA A 124 -5.32 0.57 0.72
CA ALA A 124 -6.73 0.49 0.30
C ALA A 124 -7.65 0.02 1.43
N LEU A 125 -7.22 -0.98 2.23
CA LEU A 125 -7.96 -1.38 3.43
C LEU A 125 -8.10 -0.23 4.43
N ILE A 126 -7.01 0.50 4.70
CA ILE A 126 -7.05 1.66 5.61
C ILE A 126 -8.04 2.71 5.11
N MET A 127 -8.01 3.03 3.82
CA MET A 127 -8.95 4.00 3.21
C MET A 127 -10.40 3.54 3.34
N LEU A 128 -10.67 2.27 3.08
CA LEU A 128 -12.01 1.69 3.23
C LEU A 128 -12.51 1.79 4.67
N MET A 129 -11.66 1.43 5.64
CA MET A 129 -12.02 1.50 7.06
C MET A 129 -12.25 2.94 7.53
N CYS A 130 -11.45 3.90 7.05
CA CYS A 130 -11.57 5.31 7.40
C CYS A 130 -12.85 5.97 6.87
N ARG A 131 -13.53 5.36 5.90
CA ARG A 131 -14.87 5.81 5.46
C ARG A 131 -15.96 5.48 6.48
N GLU A 132 -15.80 4.40 7.22
CA GLU A 132 -16.83 3.84 8.10
C GLU A 132 -16.56 4.11 9.59
N MET A 133 -15.32 4.42 9.97
CA MET A 133 -14.94 4.59 11.36
C MET A 133 -13.85 5.65 11.56
N THR A 134 -13.69 6.09 12.82
CA THR A 134 -12.70 7.11 13.17
C THR A 134 -11.26 6.61 12.99
N PHE A 135 -10.33 7.50 12.68
CA PHE A 135 -8.89 7.18 12.55
C PHE A 135 -8.31 6.49 13.79
N THR A 136 -8.80 6.86 14.99
CA THR A 136 -8.41 6.22 16.25
C THR A 136 -8.88 4.76 16.31
N ALA A 137 -10.09 4.45 15.83
CA ALA A 137 -10.59 3.09 15.77
C ALA A 137 -9.79 2.26 14.76
N VAL A 138 -9.54 2.80 13.56
CA VAL A 138 -8.70 2.17 12.54
C VAL A 138 -7.31 1.88 13.08
N SER A 139 -6.65 2.88 13.68
CA SER A 139 -5.32 2.77 14.29
C SER A 139 -5.22 1.57 15.24
N ARG A 140 -6.20 1.41 16.12
CA ARG A 140 -6.24 0.27 17.07
C ARG A 140 -6.44 -1.08 16.39
N LEU A 141 -7.30 -1.15 15.37
CA LEU A 141 -7.62 -2.39 14.67
C LEU A 141 -6.45 -2.92 13.84
N VAL A 142 -5.70 -2.02 13.20
CA VAL A 142 -4.62 -2.42 12.28
C VAL A 142 -3.22 -2.36 12.92
N GLY A 143 -3.12 -1.90 14.17
CA GLY A 143 -1.85 -1.80 14.88
C GLY A 143 -0.91 -0.70 14.34
N LEU A 144 -1.46 0.34 13.73
CA LEU A 144 -0.72 1.52 13.29
C LEU A 144 -0.88 2.68 14.29
N SER A 145 0.04 3.64 14.25
CA SER A 145 -0.17 4.91 14.94
C SER A 145 -1.24 5.75 14.24
N TRP A 146 -1.89 6.64 14.98
CA TRP A 146 -2.84 7.60 14.41
C TRP A 146 -2.20 8.42 13.27
N HIS A 147 -0.93 8.82 13.44
CA HIS A 147 -0.19 9.58 12.44
C HIS A 147 0.02 8.80 11.13
N GLN A 148 0.27 7.49 11.21
CA GLN A 148 0.40 6.66 10.01
C GLN A 148 -0.92 6.53 9.26
N VAL A 149 -2.02 6.30 9.96
CA VAL A 149 -3.37 6.27 9.35
C VAL A 149 -3.68 7.60 8.67
N THR A 150 -3.46 8.71 9.37
CA THR A 150 -3.69 10.07 8.82
C THR A 150 -2.79 10.34 7.60
N ALA A 151 -1.53 9.93 7.65
CA ALA A 151 -0.59 10.14 6.53
C ALA A 151 -1.02 9.37 5.27
N ILE A 152 -1.51 8.13 5.43
CA ILE A 152 -2.07 7.36 4.31
C ILE A 152 -3.26 8.11 3.72
N CYS A 153 -4.25 8.47 4.54
CA CYS A 153 -5.45 9.18 4.06
C CYS A 153 -5.09 10.50 3.39
N LYS A 154 -4.22 11.30 4.01
CA LYS A 154 -3.77 12.56 3.45
C LYS A 154 -3.13 12.39 2.08
N ARG A 155 -2.26 11.40 1.91
CA ARG A 155 -1.60 11.15 0.61
C ARG A 155 -2.60 10.86 -0.51
N TYR A 156 -3.64 10.08 -0.23
CA TYR A 156 -4.69 9.78 -1.23
C TYR A 156 -5.59 10.98 -1.51
N VAL A 157 -5.90 11.78 -0.48
CA VAL A 157 -6.63 13.05 -0.67
C VAL A 157 -5.81 14.01 -1.54
N ASP A 158 -4.53 14.20 -1.24
CA ASP A 158 -3.64 15.07 -2.02
C ASP A 158 -3.60 14.61 -3.50
N LEU A 159 -3.44 13.29 -3.76
CA LEU A 159 -3.47 12.72 -5.11
C LEU A 159 -4.82 12.94 -5.81
N GLY A 160 -5.92 12.80 -5.09
CA GLY A 160 -7.25 13.06 -5.62
C GLY A 160 -7.43 14.53 -6.01
N LEU A 161 -6.97 15.44 -5.17
CA LEU A 161 -7.02 16.89 -5.45
C LEU A 161 -6.11 17.29 -6.62
N GLU A 162 -4.92 16.70 -6.75
CA GLU A 162 -4.01 16.93 -7.89
C GLU A 162 -4.63 16.52 -9.24
N GLN A 163 -5.54 15.54 -9.23
CA GLN A 163 -6.20 15.02 -10.43
C GLN A 163 -7.61 15.57 -10.64
N ALA A 164 -8.14 16.30 -9.67
CA ALA A 164 -9.49 16.83 -9.74
C ALA A 164 -9.60 17.95 -10.78
N ASP A 165 -10.63 17.87 -11.61
CA ASP A 165 -11.02 18.94 -12.53
C ASP A 165 -12.13 19.78 -11.89
N PHE A 166 -11.83 21.04 -11.61
CA PHE A 166 -12.76 21.98 -11.01
C PHE A 166 -13.37 22.95 -12.04
N SER A 167 -13.18 22.70 -13.34
CA SER A 167 -13.64 23.61 -14.42
C SER A 167 -15.17 23.79 -14.45
N GLU A 168 -15.91 22.80 -14.01
CA GLU A 168 -17.38 22.82 -13.98
C GLU A 168 -17.97 23.45 -12.70
N VAL A 169 -17.14 23.80 -11.72
CA VAL A 169 -17.60 24.40 -10.47
C VAL A 169 -18.09 25.83 -10.73
N LYS A 170 -19.39 26.08 -10.48
CA LYS A 170 -20.03 27.37 -10.74
C LYS A 170 -20.32 28.15 -9.46
N ARG A 171 -20.53 27.46 -8.36
CA ARG A 171 -20.88 28.11 -7.07
C ARG A 171 -20.00 27.52 -5.97
N LEU A 172 -19.41 28.42 -5.17
CA LEU A 172 -18.59 28.03 -4.03
C LEU A 172 -19.32 28.28 -2.73
N ALA A 173 -19.29 27.33 -1.83
CA ALA A 173 -19.63 27.50 -0.43
C ALA A 173 -18.32 27.57 0.37
N ALA A 174 -18.24 28.53 1.28
CA ALA A 174 -17.11 28.64 2.20
C ALA A 174 -17.64 28.67 3.64
N ASP A 175 -17.01 27.91 4.53
CA ASP A 175 -17.33 27.87 5.94
C ASP A 175 -16.04 27.92 6.76
N GLU A 176 -16.10 28.59 7.92
CA GLU A 176 -14.98 28.64 8.86
C GLU A 176 -15.34 27.87 10.12
N THR A 177 -14.50 26.90 10.45
CA THR A 177 -14.64 26.12 11.69
C THR A 177 -13.40 26.22 12.56
N SER A 178 -13.57 26.26 13.88
CA SER A 178 -12.45 26.27 14.81
C SER A 178 -11.91 24.86 14.99
N LYS A 179 -10.61 24.71 14.79
CA LYS A 179 -9.89 23.45 14.96
C LYS A 179 -9.49 23.18 16.42
N ALA A 180 -9.25 24.24 17.20
CA ALA A 180 -8.80 24.16 18.57
C ALA A 180 -9.24 25.40 19.37
N ARG A 181 -9.10 25.38 20.69
CA ARG A 181 -9.26 26.57 21.53
C ARG A 181 -8.24 27.63 21.12
N GLY A 182 -8.71 28.82 20.76
CA GLY A 182 -7.92 29.92 20.21
C GLY A 182 -8.33 30.24 18.78
N HIS A 183 -7.64 31.13 18.13
CA HIS A 183 -7.97 31.61 16.78
C HIS A 183 -7.38 30.73 15.66
N ASP A 184 -7.27 29.44 15.87
CA ASP A 184 -6.80 28.48 14.82
C ASP A 184 -8.03 27.98 14.04
N ASN A 185 -8.41 28.73 13.01
CA ASN A 185 -9.58 28.43 12.17
C ASN A 185 -9.13 27.72 10.89
N ILE A 186 -10.01 26.86 10.39
CA ILE A 186 -9.89 26.24 9.07
C ILE A 186 -11.04 26.78 8.23
N THR A 187 -10.72 27.33 7.07
CA THR A 187 -11.69 27.66 6.04
C THR A 187 -11.86 26.45 5.13
N LEU A 188 -13.08 25.96 5.02
CA LEU A 188 -13.46 24.91 4.08
C LEU A 188 -14.12 25.57 2.87
N VAL A 189 -13.68 25.18 1.68
CA VAL A 189 -14.30 25.62 0.42
C VAL A 189 -14.82 24.38 -0.29
N ALA A 190 -16.08 24.41 -0.70
CA ALA A 190 -16.74 23.29 -1.37
C ALA A 190 -17.56 23.77 -2.56
N ASP A 191 -17.88 22.88 -3.49
CA ASP A 191 -18.89 23.14 -4.50
C ASP A 191 -20.27 23.19 -3.83
N ALA A 192 -20.98 24.31 -4.02
CA ALA A 192 -22.30 24.51 -3.43
C ALA A 192 -23.40 23.69 -4.12
N ASP A 193 -23.14 23.19 -5.32
CA ASP A 193 -24.08 22.38 -6.10
C ASP A 193 -23.94 20.89 -5.81
N GLU A 194 -22.74 20.43 -5.40
CA GLU A 194 -22.48 19.04 -5.02
C GLU A 194 -22.66 18.82 -3.51
N ARG A 195 -23.75 18.17 -3.12
CA ARG A 195 -24.04 17.90 -1.69
C ARG A 195 -23.08 16.92 -1.01
N HIS A 196 -22.24 16.18 -1.75
CA HIS A 196 -21.41 15.08 -1.26
C HIS A 196 -19.98 15.08 -1.84
N GLY A 197 -19.56 16.14 -2.53
CA GLY A 197 -18.21 16.29 -3.06
C GLY A 197 -17.18 16.53 -1.96
N PRO A 198 -15.90 16.18 -2.19
CA PRO A 198 -14.81 16.56 -1.29
C PRO A 198 -14.67 18.09 -1.24
N PRO A 199 -14.16 18.67 -0.13
CA PRO A 199 -13.85 20.09 -0.09
C PRO A 199 -12.82 20.42 -1.18
N LEU A 200 -13.04 21.54 -1.90
CA LEU A 200 -12.17 22.01 -2.98
C LEU A 200 -10.84 22.54 -2.43
N ASP A 201 -10.89 23.13 -1.25
CA ASP A 201 -9.69 23.62 -0.55
C ASP A 201 -9.94 23.72 0.96
N ALA A 202 -8.90 23.51 1.73
CA ALA A 202 -8.91 23.71 3.18
C ALA A 202 -7.72 24.60 3.57
N HIS A 203 -7.96 25.90 3.71
CA HIS A 203 -6.91 26.87 4.03
C HIS A 203 -6.79 27.07 5.55
N ARG A 204 -5.56 26.93 6.07
CA ARG A 204 -5.25 27.23 7.47
C ARG A 204 -4.81 28.68 7.59
N ARG A 205 -5.60 29.52 8.26
CA ARG A 205 -5.12 30.83 8.73
C ARG A 205 -4.53 30.68 10.13
N ARG A 206 -3.33 31.20 10.31
CA ARG A 206 -2.68 31.36 11.62
C ARG A 206 -3.11 32.67 12.26
#